data_d39310716fa22f331b4970748550f63e
#
_entry.id   d39310716fa22f331b4970748550f63e
#
_cell.length_a   1.000
_cell.length_b   1.000
_cell.length_c   1.000
_cell.angle_alpha   90.00
_cell.angle_beta   90.00
_cell.angle_gamma   90.00
#
_symmetry.space_group_name_H-M   'P 1'
#
loop_
_entity.id
_entity.type
_entity.pdbx_description
1 polymer ?
#
loop_
_entity_poly.entity_id
_entity_poly.type
_entity_poly.pdbx_seq_one_letter_code
_entity_poly.pdbx_strand_id
1 'polypeptide(L)'
;MPSENATMTSRREFLSDALGIGLVTTSTWSIRDGEARSMYGQSDRSTANSGRAIKNISLTWEVFLAPSIPAIAPDVPPGETARPWPPISSTLISGERDAVLVDTPITVEQARALANWVVARGKNLTTIYATHGHGDHFFGASTVLERFPGPRFVARPEVIKVMRQQASPESLATFWNPRFPGQISSRLAIA
;
A
#
# COMPACT_ATOMS: atom_id res chain seq x y z
N MET A 1 -23.14 -0.11 -50.05
CA MET A 1 -22.22 -0.49 -48.98
C MET A 1 -21.81 0.78 -48.24
N PRO A 2 -22.41 1.13 -47.06
CA PRO A 2 -21.97 2.29 -46.32
C PRO A 2 -20.88 1.85 -45.32
N SER A 3 -19.79 2.62 -45.29
CA SER A 3 -18.68 2.52 -44.36
C SER A 3 -19.08 3.10 -43.00
N GLU A 4 -19.06 2.29 -41.95
CA GLU A 4 -19.18 2.78 -40.56
C GLU A 4 -17.89 3.49 -40.13
N ASN A 5 -18.02 4.80 -39.92
CA ASN A 5 -17.03 5.61 -39.25
C ASN A 5 -17.10 5.35 -37.74
N ALA A 6 -16.13 4.64 -37.18
CA ALA A 6 -15.93 4.57 -35.74
C ALA A 6 -15.43 5.94 -35.22
N THR A 7 -16.30 6.64 -34.53
CA THR A 7 -15.97 7.92 -33.87
C THR A 7 -15.08 7.64 -32.68
N MET A 8 -13.82 8.09 -32.74
CA MET A 8 -12.90 8.06 -31.58
C MET A 8 -13.40 9.02 -30.51
N THR A 9 -13.90 8.50 -29.43
CA THR A 9 -14.25 9.27 -28.23
C THR A 9 -12.97 9.81 -27.58
N SER A 10 -12.89 11.11 -27.40
CA SER A 10 -11.70 11.77 -26.88
C SER A 10 -11.48 11.44 -25.38
N ARG A 11 -10.23 11.45 -24.92
CA ARG A 11 -9.84 11.24 -23.52
C ARG A 11 -10.55 12.17 -22.51
N ARG A 12 -11.14 13.27 -22.96
CA ARG A 12 -11.89 14.21 -22.13
C ARG A 12 -13.30 13.72 -21.78
N GLU A 13 -13.93 12.97 -22.67
CA GLU A 13 -15.30 12.45 -22.42
C GLU A 13 -15.31 11.27 -21.44
N PHE A 14 -14.23 10.46 -21.40
CA PHE A 14 -14.10 9.34 -20.46
C PHE A 14 -13.96 9.78 -18.99
N LEU A 15 -13.49 11.03 -18.74
CA LEU A 15 -13.31 11.56 -17.39
C LEU A 15 -14.55 12.25 -16.82
N SER A 16 -15.53 12.60 -17.65
CA SER A 16 -16.77 13.27 -17.20
C SER A 16 -17.83 12.31 -16.68
N ASP A 17 -17.83 11.06 -17.11
CA ASP A 17 -18.82 10.07 -16.67
C ASP A 17 -18.46 9.35 -15.34
N ALA A 18 -17.23 9.50 -14.85
CA ALA A 18 -16.76 8.88 -13.62
C ALA A 18 -16.90 9.74 -12.35
N LEU A 19 -17.29 11.01 -12.50
CA LEU A 19 -17.41 11.95 -11.37
C LEU A 19 -18.85 12.46 -11.26
N GLY A 20 -19.70 11.68 -10.60
CA GLY A 20 -20.94 12.16 -10.01
C GLY A 20 -20.60 13.12 -8.85
N ILE A 21 -20.21 14.35 -9.16
CA ILE A 21 -19.93 15.37 -8.15
C ILE A 21 -21.25 15.98 -7.73
N GLY A 22 -21.75 15.51 -6.57
CA GLY A 22 -22.73 16.27 -5.80
C GLY A 22 -22.11 17.62 -5.38
N LEU A 23 -22.84 18.70 -5.65
CA LEU A 23 -22.48 20.06 -5.21
C LEU A 23 -22.27 20.05 -3.69
N VAL A 24 -21.01 20.18 -3.26
CA VAL A 24 -20.69 20.50 -1.87
C VAL A 24 -20.67 22.02 -1.77
N THR A 25 -21.69 22.58 -1.17
CA THR A 25 -21.74 23.99 -0.76
C THR A 25 -20.64 24.22 0.27
N THR A 26 -19.67 25.08 -0.08
CA THR A 26 -18.65 25.53 0.86
C THR A 26 -19.27 26.44 1.90
N SER A 27 -19.51 25.90 3.09
CA SER A 27 -19.84 26.69 4.28
C SER A 27 -18.54 27.28 4.83
N THR A 28 -18.35 28.57 4.63
CA THR A 28 -17.29 29.34 5.30
C THR A 28 -17.59 29.41 6.80
N TRP A 29 -16.78 28.70 7.60
CA TRP A 29 -16.80 28.85 9.05
C TRP A 29 -15.94 30.05 9.44
N SER A 30 -16.61 31.12 9.87
CA SER A 30 -15.98 32.26 10.52
C SER A 30 -15.78 31.91 11.99
N ILE A 31 -14.53 31.74 12.42
CA ILE A 31 -14.19 31.57 13.83
C ILE A 31 -14.26 32.96 14.47
N ARG A 32 -15.33 33.19 15.27
CA ARG A 32 -15.36 34.28 16.22
C ARG A 32 -14.83 33.76 17.55
N ASP A 33 -13.85 34.45 18.10
CA ASP A 33 -13.36 34.25 19.45
C ASP A 33 -14.51 34.44 20.44
N GLY A 34 -14.88 33.39 21.13
CA GLY A 34 -15.90 33.37 22.15
C GLY A 34 -15.59 32.28 23.17
N GLU A 35 -15.33 32.69 24.39
CA GLU A 35 -14.98 31.89 25.56
C GLU A 35 -15.91 30.68 25.73
N ALA A 36 -15.38 29.46 25.60
CA ALA A 36 -16.06 28.23 26.01
C ALA A 36 -15.88 28.06 27.52
N ARG A 37 -16.88 28.46 28.30
CA ARG A 37 -17.00 28.11 29.72
C ARG A 37 -17.19 26.60 29.83
N SER A 38 -16.23 25.95 30.47
CA SER A 38 -16.29 24.55 30.88
C SER A 38 -17.39 24.33 31.90
N MET A 39 -18.47 23.63 31.51
CA MET A 39 -19.43 23.04 32.44
C MET A 39 -19.17 21.55 32.59
N TYR A 40 -18.13 21.19 33.32
CA TYR A 40 -18.01 19.84 33.88
C TYR A 40 -17.70 19.98 35.36
N GLY A 41 -18.69 19.54 36.16
CA GLY A 41 -18.58 19.50 37.59
C GLY A 41 -17.45 18.58 38.04
N GLN A 42 -16.64 19.08 38.97
CA GLN A 42 -15.68 18.29 39.72
C GLN A 42 -16.43 17.27 40.58
N SER A 43 -16.32 16.00 40.29
CA SER A 43 -16.54 14.94 41.26
C SER A 43 -15.18 14.47 41.76
N ASP A 44 -14.80 14.92 42.97
CA ASP A 44 -13.71 14.35 43.75
C ASP A 44 -13.97 12.88 43.98
N ARG A 45 -13.28 12.03 43.24
CA ARG A 45 -12.97 10.65 43.62
C ARG A 45 -11.49 10.45 43.52
N SER A 46 -10.81 10.72 44.62
CA SER A 46 -9.47 10.26 44.92
C SER A 46 -9.49 8.72 44.94
N THR A 47 -9.22 8.11 43.81
CA THR A 47 -8.69 6.73 43.74
C THR A 47 -7.24 6.84 43.32
N ALA A 48 -6.35 6.50 44.27
CA ALA A 48 -4.94 6.37 44.04
C ALA A 48 -4.71 5.32 42.94
N ASN A 49 -4.67 5.78 41.71
CA ASN A 49 -4.22 4.97 40.58
C ASN A 49 -2.70 5.17 40.57
N SER A 50 -1.97 4.12 40.99
CA SER A 50 -0.51 4.04 40.85
C SER A 50 -0.19 4.21 39.37
N GLY A 51 0.06 5.46 38.97
CA GLY A 51 0.34 5.84 37.60
C GLY A 51 1.60 5.14 37.09
N ARG A 52 1.40 4.04 36.40
CA ARG A 52 2.43 3.54 35.49
C ARG A 52 2.61 4.65 34.46
N ALA A 53 3.71 5.39 34.61
CA ALA A 53 4.08 6.46 33.67
C ALA A 53 3.98 5.87 32.24
N ILE A 54 3.05 6.38 31.45
CA ILE A 54 2.99 6.04 30.03
C ILE A 54 4.25 6.65 29.44
N LYS A 55 5.26 5.79 29.24
CA LYS A 55 6.47 6.16 28.54
C LYS A 55 6.01 6.65 27.16
N ASN A 56 6.28 7.92 26.83
CA ASN A 56 5.97 8.44 25.50
C ASN A 56 6.74 7.61 24.48
N ILE A 57 6.10 6.61 23.92
CA ILE A 57 6.67 5.77 22.85
C ILE A 57 6.55 6.61 21.58
N SER A 58 7.69 7.18 21.16
CA SER A 58 7.76 7.86 19.87
C SER A 58 7.78 6.80 18.76
N LEU A 59 6.79 6.85 17.86
CA LEU A 59 6.83 6.11 16.61
C LEU A 59 7.60 6.92 15.58
N THR A 60 8.44 6.23 14.82
CA THR A 60 9.13 6.77 13.64
C THR A 60 8.67 6.02 12.40
N TRP A 61 8.85 6.60 11.24
CA TRP A 61 8.58 5.95 9.98
C TRP A 61 9.63 6.33 8.95
N GLU A 62 9.93 5.37 8.07
CA GLU A 62 10.87 5.53 6.96
C GLU A 62 10.27 4.85 5.72
N VAL A 63 10.58 5.39 4.55
CA VAL A 63 10.09 4.85 3.28
C VAL A 63 11.24 4.25 2.50
N PHE A 64 11.08 3.00 2.07
CA PHE A 64 11.87 2.37 1.03
C PHE A 64 11.16 2.58 -0.30
N LEU A 65 11.86 3.12 -1.29
CA LEU A 65 11.33 3.28 -2.63
C LEU A 65 11.98 2.25 -3.55
N ALA A 66 11.24 1.22 -3.95
CA ALA A 66 11.68 0.29 -4.97
C ALA A 66 11.76 1.03 -6.31
N PRO A 67 12.88 0.93 -7.04
CA PRO A 67 13.04 1.65 -8.30
C PRO A 67 12.03 1.17 -9.35
N SER A 68 11.74 2.05 -10.32
CA SER A 68 11.03 1.68 -11.54
C SER A 68 11.76 0.55 -12.26
N ILE A 69 11.00 -0.40 -12.78
CA ILE A 69 11.52 -1.54 -13.55
C ILE A 69 10.80 -1.63 -14.91
N PRO A 70 11.42 -2.18 -15.95
CA PRO A 70 10.76 -2.41 -17.22
C PRO A 70 9.70 -3.51 -17.07
N ALA A 71 8.48 -3.26 -17.55
CA ALA A 71 7.43 -4.25 -17.72
C ALA A 71 7.21 -4.52 -19.21
N ILE A 72 7.29 -5.78 -19.63
CA ILE A 72 6.96 -6.17 -20.99
C ILE A 72 5.44 -6.06 -21.15
N ALA A 73 4.98 -5.26 -22.10
CA ALA A 73 3.57 -5.06 -22.32
C ALA A 73 3.24 -5.05 -23.82
N PRO A 74 2.08 -5.58 -24.23
CA PRO A 74 1.68 -5.59 -25.63
C PRO A 74 1.31 -4.21 -26.18
N ASP A 75 1.07 -3.24 -25.29
CA ASP A 75 0.60 -1.88 -25.58
C ASP A 75 1.70 -0.81 -25.42
N VAL A 76 2.95 -1.17 -25.66
CA VAL A 76 4.05 -0.19 -25.68
C VAL A 76 3.98 0.70 -26.92
N PRO A 77 4.46 1.95 -26.84
CA PRO A 77 4.57 2.82 -27.99
C PRO A 77 5.41 2.23 -29.12
N PRO A 78 5.17 2.61 -30.40
CA PRO A 78 5.97 2.15 -31.51
C PRO A 78 7.47 2.42 -31.30
N GLY A 79 8.29 1.39 -31.46
CA GLY A 79 9.74 1.46 -31.25
C GLY A 79 10.21 1.17 -29.82
N GLU A 80 9.30 0.96 -28.88
CA GLU A 80 9.59 0.52 -27.51
C GLU A 80 9.28 -0.97 -27.34
N THR A 81 9.98 -1.63 -26.42
CA THR A 81 9.77 -3.06 -26.10
C THR A 81 9.22 -3.27 -24.68
N ALA A 82 9.23 -2.23 -23.85
CA ALA A 82 8.76 -2.27 -22.47
C ALA A 82 8.24 -0.90 -22.01
N ARG A 83 7.37 -0.92 -21.03
CA ARG A 83 6.95 0.27 -20.27
C ARG A 83 7.65 0.28 -18.90
N PRO A 84 8.02 1.46 -18.38
CA PRO A 84 8.45 1.54 -16.99
C PRO A 84 7.25 1.24 -16.07
N TRP A 85 7.39 0.24 -15.19
CA TRP A 85 6.50 0.08 -14.06
C TRP A 85 6.87 1.10 -12.99
N PRO A 86 5.90 1.82 -12.41
CA PRO A 86 6.21 2.90 -11.48
C PRO A 86 6.98 2.41 -10.25
N PRO A 87 7.76 3.28 -9.60
CA PRO A 87 8.35 2.98 -8.30
C PRO A 87 7.28 2.62 -7.28
N ILE A 88 7.54 1.61 -6.46
CA ILE A 88 6.63 1.18 -5.38
C ILE A 88 7.26 1.53 -4.04
N SER A 89 6.48 2.17 -3.17
CA SER A 89 6.90 2.49 -1.81
C SER A 89 6.52 1.40 -0.82
N SER A 90 7.45 1.12 0.11
CA SER A 90 7.17 0.33 1.31
C SER A 90 7.51 1.19 2.53
N THR A 91 6.65 1.21 3.53
CA THR A 91 6.86 2.04 4.72
C THR A 91 7.14 1.17 5.93
N LEU A 92 8.25 1.43 6.63
CA LEU A 92 8.57 0.81 7.90
C LEU A 92 8.18 1.77 9.04
N ILE A 93 7.22 1.36 9.85
CA ILE A 93 6.80 2.08 11.05
C ILE A 93 7.44 1.39 12.25
N SER A 94 8.24 2.13 13.01
CA SER A 94 9.06 1.59 14.08
C SER A 94 8.75 2.24 15.42
N GLY A 95 8.62 1.40 16.45
CA GLY A 95 8.68 1.80 17.83
C GLY A 95 10.10 1.67 18.40
N GLU A 96 10.22 1.53 19.72
CA GLU A 96 11.52 1.38 20.39
C GLU A 96 12.25 0.10 19.93
N ARG A 97 11.55 -1.03 19.86
CA ARG A 97 12.07 -2.36 19.51
C ARG A 97 11.45 -2.95 18.25
N ASP A 98 10.15 -2.80 18.11
CA ASP A 98 9.35 -3.53 17.13
C ASP A 98 9.00 -2.64 15.95
N ALA A 99 8.75 -3.25 14.79
CA ALA A 99 8.37 -2.56 13.58
C ALA A 99 7.25 -3.29 12.83
N VAL A 100 6.51 -2.50 12.06
CA VAL A 100 5.52 -2.95 11.08
C VAL A 100 5.97 -2.50 9.69
N LEU A 101 6.01 -3.40 8.73
CA LEU A 101 6.27 -3.09 7.33
C LEU A 101 4.94 -2.99 6.59
N VAL A 102 4.74 -1.90 5.89
CA VAL A 102 3.54 -1.64 5.08
C VAL A 102 3.90 -1.77 3.60
N ASP A 103 3.24 -2.67 2.90
CA ASP A 103 3.42 -3.05 1.51
C ASP A 103 4.81 -3.61 1.17
N THR A 104 4.88 -4.38 0.09
CA THR A 104 6.10 -4.96 -0.44
C THR A 104 6.11 -4.89 -1.96
N PRO A 105 7.26 -4.66 -2.61
CA PRO A 105 7.33 -4.53 -4.07
C PRO A 105 7.06 -5.85 -4.79
N ILE A 106 7.01 -5.78 -6.12
CA ILE A 106 6.54 -6.86 -6.97
C ILE A 106 7.55 -7.99 -7.18
N THR A 107 8.85 -7.65 -7.41
CA THR A 107 9.84 -8.65 -7.82
C THR A 107 10.63 -9.19 -6.64
N VAL A 108 11.16 -10.41 -6.81
CA VAL A 108 12.03 -11.06 -5.83
C VAL A 108 13.27 -10.20 -5.54
N GLU A 109 13.85 -9.58 -6.57
CA GLU A 109 15.03 -8.72 -6.41
C GLU A 109 14.70 -7.47 -5.57
N GLN A 110 13.63 -6.76 -5.92
CA GLN A 110 13.19 -5.59 -5.15
C GLN A 110 12.83 -5.96 -3.70
N ALA A 111 12.18 -7.11 -3.50
CA ALA A 111 11.81 -7.60 -2.17
C ALA A 111 13.03 -8.00 -1.32
N ARG A 112 14.09 -8.57 -1.94
CA ARG A 112 15.37 -8.81 -1.27
C ARG A 112 16.07 -7.52 -0.86
N ALA A 113 16.06 -6.50 -1.74
CA ALA A 113 16.59 -5.18 -1.42
C ALA A 113 15.81 -4.55 -0.25
N LEU A 114 14.48 -4.63 -0.24
CA LEU A 114 13.64 -4.20 0.87
C LEU A 114 13.98 -4.96 2.15
N ALA A 115 14.10 -6.29 2.10
CA ALA A 115 14.44 -7.10 3.28
C ALA A 115 15.79 -6.71 3.87
N ASN A 116 16.81 -6.49 3.05
CA ASN A 116 18.13 -6.01 3.48
C ASN A 116 18.04 -4.61 4.09
N TRP A 117 17.23 -3.73 3.51
CA TRP A 117 16.97 -2.41 4.04
C TRP A 117 16.31 -2.45 5.41
N VAL A 118 15.33 -3.35 5.64
CA VAL A 118 14.69 -3.57 6.95
C VAL A 118 15.70 -4.12 7.97
N VAL A 119 16.54 -5.09 7.58
CA VAL A 119 17.62 -5.63 8.45
C VAL A 119 18.52 -4.51 8.98
N ALA A 120 18.90 -3.57 8.11
CA ALA A 120 19.79 -2.46 8.47
C ALA A 120 19.19 -1.50 9.52
N ARG A 121 17.86 -1.52 9.76
CA ARG A 121 17.19 -0.74 10.81
C ARG A 121 17.28 -1.38 12.19
N GLY A 122 17.69 -2.64 12.28
CA GLY A 122 17.90 -3.34 13.55
C GLY A 122 16.66 -3.49 14.42
N LYS A 123 15.45 -3.42 13.81
CA LYS A 123 14.18 -3.58 14.51
C LYS A 123 13.64 -4.99 14.39
N ASN A 124 12.89 -5.41 15.38
CA ASN A 124 12.15 -6.66 15.35
C ASN A 124 10.89 -6.48 14.48
N LEU A 125 10.91 -6.99 13.25
CA LEU A 125 9.75 -6.96 12.38
C LEU A 125 8.68 -7.92 12.90
N THR A 126 7.52 -7.40 13.30
CA THR A 126 6.42 -8.19 13.89
C THR A 126 5.26 -8.43 12.92
N THR A 127 5.11 -7.53 11.97
CA THR A 127 3.95 -7.53 11.06
C THR A 127 4.35 -7.00 9.69
N ILE A 128 3.83 -7.63 8.65
CA ILE A 128 3.75 -7.10 7.29
C ILE A 128 2.27 -6.82 7.04
N TYR A 129 1.93 -5.60 6.60
CA TYR A 129 0.56 -5.19 6.31
C TYR A 129 0.43 -4.83 4.85
N ALA A 130 -0.54 -5.42 4.13
CA ALA A 130 -0.87 -5.01 2.78
C ALA A 130 -2.03 -4.01 2.79
N THR A 131 -1.80 -2.82 2.21
CA THR A 131 -2.80 -1.75 2.13
C THR A 131 -3.94 -2.09 1.17
N HIS A 132 -3.59 -2.76 0.06
CA HIS A 132 -4.55 -3.22 -0.94
C HIS A 132 -4.03 -4.48 -1.67
N GLY A 133 -4.89 -5.09 -2.48
CA GLY A 133 -4.65 -6.43 -3.00
C GLY A 133 -3.97 -6.50 -4.37
N HIS A 134 -3.39 -5.42 -4.92
CA HIS A 134 -2.66 -5.49 -6.17
C HIS A 134 -1.29 -6.14 -5.99
N GLY A 135 -0.85 -6.94 -6.96
CA GLY A 135 0.36 -7.76 -6.85
C GLY A 135 1.63 -6.99 -6.55
N ASP A 136 1.75 -5.77 -7.03
CA ASP A 136 2.88 -4.87 -6.80
C ASP A 136 2.95 -4.28 -5.38
N HIS A 137 2.00 -4.61 -4.51
CA HIS A 137 2.00 -4.24 -3.11
C HIS A 137 2.09 -5.41 -2.13
N PHE A 138 2.08 -6.66 -2.64
CA PHE A 138 2.19 -7.83 -1.74
C PHE A 138 2.99 -9.02 -2.28
N PHE A 139 3.29 -9.12 -3.56
CA PHE A 139 4.01 -10.28 -4.11
C PHE A 139 5.38 -10.51 -3.45
N GLY A 140 6.06 -9.44 -3.08
CA GLY A 140 7.33 -9.51 -2.37
C GLY A 140 7.24 -10.00 -0.92
N ALA A 141 6.03 -10.10 -0.34
CA ALA A 141 5.87 -10.51 1.06
C ALA A 141 6.46 -11.89 1.34
N SER A 142 6.33 -12.86 0.40
CA SER A 142 6.94 -14.18 0.54
C SER A 142 8.46 -14.11 0.70
N THR A 143 9.14 -13.30 -0.11
CA THR A 143 10.59 -13.11 -0.03
C THR A 143 11.02 -12.41 1.27
N VAL A 144 10.22 -11.46 1.76
CA VAL A 144 10.48 -10.84 3.06
C VAL A 144 10.28 -11.84 4.20
N LEU A 145 9.24 -12.68 4.14
CA LEU A 145 8.97 -13.73 5.14
C LEU A 145 10.03 -14.83 5.15
N GLU A 146 10.64 -15.16 4.02
CA GLU A 146 11.81 -16.06 3.98
C GLU A 146 12.98 -15.51 4.79
N ARG A 147 13.20 -14.20 4.78
CA ARG A 147 14.25 -13.53 5.55
C ARG A 147 13.89 -13.31 7.00
N PHE A 148 12.60 -13.11 7.28
CA PHE A 148 12.03 -12.86 8.60
C PHE A 148 10.90 -13.87 8.86
N PRO A 149 11.15 -15.04 9.46
CA PRO A 149 10.12 -16.06 9.62
C PRO A 149 9.10 -15.79 10.73
N GLY A 150 9.28 -14.71 11.51
CA GLY A 150 8.44 -14.38 12.67
C GLY A 150 7.24 -13.46 12.43
N PRO A 151 7.26 -12.52 11.45
CA PRO A 151 6.17 -11.59 11.24
C PRO A 151 4.87 -12.28 10.84
N ARG A 152 3.75 -11.68 11.28
CA ARG A 152 2.44 -12.00 10.72
C ARG A 152 2.23 -11.21 9.46
N PHE A 153 1.76 -11.86 8.39
CA PHE A 153 1.28 -11.15 7.21
C PHE A 153 -0.22 -10.93 7.36
N VAL A 154 -0.66 -9.68 7.28
CA VAL A 154 -2.05 -9.29 7.55
C VAL A 154 -2.57 -8.28 6.53
N ALA A 155 -3.86 -8.36 6.26
CA ALA A 155 -4.61 -7.42 5.45
C ALA A 155 -6.08 -7.44 5.86
N ARG A 156 -6.88 -6.50 5.38
CA ARG A 156 -8.33 -6.52 5.59
C ARG A 156 -8.98 -7.63 4.76
N PRO A 157 -10.11 -8.20 5.17
CA PRO A 157 -10.76 -9.32 4.45
C PRO A 157 -11.05 -9.04 2.98
N GLU A 158 -11.49 -7.83 2.63
CA GLU A 158 -11.73 -7.41 1.26
C GLU A 158 -10.44 -7.33 0.43
N VAL A 159 -9.33 -6.92 1.05
CA VAL A 159 -8.00 -6.90 0.44
C VAL A 159 -7.52 -8.32 0.15
N ILE A 160 -7.69 -9.24 1.10
CA ILE A 160 -7.33 -10.66 0.93
C ILE A 160 -8.08 -11.28 -0.24
N LYS A 161 -9.36 -10.92 -0.45
CA LYS A 161 -10.13 -11.39 -1.61
C LYS A 161 -9.47 -10.98 -2.93
N VAL A 162 -9.04 -9.72 -3.04
CA VAL A 162 -8.34 -9.21 -4.22
C VAL A 162 -6.95 -9.85 -4.37
N MET A 163 -6.20 -10.01 -3.27
CA MET A 163 -4.90 -10.71 -3.30
C MET A 163 -5.03 -12.12 -3.89
N ARG A 164 -6.03 -12.89 -3.48
CA ARG A 164 -6.28 -14.23 -4.05
C ARG A 164 -6.59 -14.19 -5.53
N GLN A 165 -7.34 -13.20 -6.00
CA GLN A 165 -7.60 -12.99 -7.42
C GLN A 165 -6.32 -12.65 -8.19
N GLN A 166 -5.51 -11.73 -7.67
CA GLN A 166 -4.24 -11.31 -8.29
C GLN A 166 -3.20 -12.44 -8.31
N ALA A 167 -3.18 -13.28 -7.29
CA ALA A 167 -2.28 -14.43 -7.19
C ALA A 167 -2.87 -15.70 -7.82
N SER A 168 -4.02 -15.63 -8.49
CA SER A 168 -4.60 -16.80 -9.16
C SER A 168 -3.72 -17.28 -10.31
N PRO A 169 -3.73 -18.58 -10.64
CA PRO A 169 -2.99 -19.10 -11.80
C PRO A 169 -3.33 -18.37 -13.10
N GLU A 170 -4.57 -17.98 -13.30
CA GLU A 170 -5.03 -17.23 -14.46
C GLU A 170 -4.40 -15.84 -14.50
N SER A 171 -4.50 -15.07 -13.41
CA SER A 171 -3.92 -13.72 -13.34
C SER A 171 -2.42 -13.73 -13.48
N LEU A 172 -1.74 -14.72 -12.88
CA LEU A 172 -0.30 -14.89 -13.04
C LEU A 172 0.07 -15.21 -14.49
N ALA A 173 -0.67 -16.11 -15.17
CA ALA A 173 -0.36 -16.52 -16.53
C ALA A 173 -0.67 -15.43 -17.57
N THR A 174 -1.74 -14.65 -17.37
CA THR A 174 -2.23 -13.71 -18.39
C THR A 174 -1.76 -12.29 -18.19
N PHE A 175 -1.48 -11.89 -16.96
CA PHE A 175 -1.11 -10.50 -16.65
C PHE A 175 0.30 -10.35 -16.08
N TRP A 176 0.62 -11.05 -14.98
CA TRP A 176 1.81 -10.77 -14.20
C TRP A 176 3.08 -11.38 -14.79
N ASN A 177 3.10 -12.70 -15.06
CA ASN A 177 4.29 -13.38 -15.58
C ASN A 177 4.71 -12.91 -16.98
N PRO A 178 3.79 -12.58 -17.91
CA PRO A 178 4.19 -11.99 -19.20
C PRO A 178 4.88 -10.63 -19.06
N ARG A 179 4.52 -9.86 -18.03
CA ARG A 179 5.11 -8.53 -17.77
C ARG A 179 6.45 -8.60 -17.03
N PHE A 180 6.60 -9.58 -16.16
CA PHE A 180 7.76 -9.76 -15.30
C PHE A 180 8.27 -11.22 -15.36
N PRO A 181 8.72 -11.69 -16.53
CA PRO A 181 9.08 -13.10 -16.74
C PRO A 181 10.22 -13.52 -15.79
N GLY A 182 9.93 -14.53 -14.96
CA GLY A 182 10.89 -15.08 -14.00
C GLY A 182 11.25 -14.18 -12.81
N GLN A 183 10.59 -13.03 -12.65
CA GLN A 183 10.91 -12.06 -11.59
C GLN A 183 10.00 -12.16 -10.38
N ILE A 184 8.84 -12.78 -10.52
CA ILE A 184 7.86 -12.96 -9.44
C ILE A 184 8.14 -14.27 -8.71
N SER A 185 7.97 -14.28 -7.38
CA SER A 185 8.11 -15.51 -6.58
C SER A 185 7.14 -16.60 -7.06
N SER A 186 7.62 -17.83 -7.18
CA SER A 186 6.78 -18.99 -7.46
C SER A 186 5.86 -19.38 -6.29
N ARG A 187 6.12 -18.85 -5.10
CA ARG A 187 5.31 -19.06 -3.89
C ARG A 187 4.89 -17.71 -3.35
N LEU A 188 3.62 -17.34 -3.59
CA LEU A 188 3.06 -16.09 -3.09
C LEU A 188 2.40 -16.32 -1.73
N ALA A 189 2.77 -15.48 -0.75
CA ALA A 189 2.08 -15.43 0.53
C ALA A 189 0.76 -14.66 0.38
N ILE A 190 -0.28 -15.13 1.04
CA ILE A 190 -1.57 -14.45 1.20
C ILE A 190 -1.77 -14.18 2.68
N ALA A 191 -2.22 -12.99 3.04
CA ALA A 191 -2.44 -12.52 4.41
C ALA A 191 -3.58 -13.29 5.13
#